data_b5fbf20bbf602db7ef15ca0308f1db5d
#
_entry.id   b5fbf20bbf602db7ef15ca0308f1db5d
#
_cell.length_a   1.000
_cell.length_b   1.000
_cell.length_c   1.000
_cell.angle_alpha   90.00
_cell.angle_beta   90.00
_cell.angle_gamma   90.00
#
_symmetry.space_group_name_H-M   'P 1'
#
loop_
_entity.id
_entity.type
_entity.pdbx_description
1 polymer ?
#
loop_
_entity_poly.entity_id
_entity_poly.type
_entity_poly.pdbx_seq_one_letter_code
_entity_poly.pdbx_strand_id
1 'polypeptide(L)'
;MAKLVDAEWVAARLESKEILVVDPRRPMKYLSGHLPGAINIPMYQAFGADGKLLAPAALADFIGGAGLGDSATPVLYDSPEGQNAAMLSWILEYLGRRDVVILDSYYENWQARGKEVRYRPVVGIPTKFTAHESLAIRATLAEVRDGAGAKLVDFRSHEEFSGERAIGDDAPGHIPGAVNIVWRDLASPPERILAPAEKIAMLFAAAGIKRGDQVVAYCRSGPRAALGYLALKQAGFDARLFDGSYAEWTGNGLAAEK
;
A
#
# COMPACT_ATOMS: atom_id res chain seq x y z
N MET A 1 0.39 11.32 -4.51
CA MET A 1 -0.63 10.67 -3.65
C MET A 1 -1.77 10.15 -4.51
N ALA A 2 -2.17 8.90 -4.32
CA ALA A 2 -3.27 8.29 -5.06
C ALA A 2 -4.61 9.00 -4.79
N LYS A 3 -5.44 9.08 -5.84
CA LYS A 3 -6.82 9.58 -5.76
C LYS A 3 -7.77 8.43 -5.46
N LEU A 4 -8.66 8.59 -4.48
CA LEU A 4 -9.74 7.64 -4.21
C LEU A 4 -10.96 8.00 -5.06
N VAL A 5 -11.58 6.99 -5.70
CA VAL A 5 -12.76 7.15 -6.56
C VAL A 5 -13.79 6.08 -6.26
N ASP A 6 -15.05 6.35 -6.53
CA ASP A 6 -16.14 5.40 -6.36
C ASP A 6 -16.27 4.41 -7.54
N ALA A 7 -17.15 3.42 -7.37
CA ALA A 7 -17.39 2.39 -8.37
C ALA A 7 -18.04 2.93 -9.66
N GLU A 8 -18.80 4.01 -9.57
CA GLU A 8 -19.46 4.63 -10.73
C GLU A 8 -18.42 5.34 -11.60
N TRP A 9 -17.48 6.03 -10.98
CA TRP A 9 -16.38 6.67 -11.70
C TRP A 9 -15.56 5.64 -12.50
N VAL A 10 -15.27 4.47 -11.90
CA VAL A 10 -14.53 3.38 -12.58
C VAL A 10 -15.40 2.79 -13.69
N ALA A 11 -16.65 2.44 -13.39
CA ALA A 11 -17.57 1.82 -14.37
C ALA A 11 -17.74 2.67 -15.63
N ALA A 12 -17.86 3.99 -15.48
CA ALA A 12 -18.01 4.93 -16.61
C ALA A 12 -16.77 5.01 -17.50
N ARG A 13 -15.62 4.45 -17.09
CA ARG A 13 -14.33 4.57 -17.79
C ARG A 13 -13.71 3.25 -18.21
N LEU A 14 -14.35 2.11 -17.94
CA LEU A 14 -13.80 0.77 -18.26
C LEU A 14 -13.42 0.60 -19.73
N GLU A 15 -14.13 1.27 -20.64
CA GLU A 15 -13.87 1.21 -22.08
C GLU A 15 -12.92 2.32 -22.57
N SER A 16 -12.52 3.22 -21.67
CA SER A 16 -11.61 4.31 -22.00
C SER A 16 -10.17 3.79 -22.12
N LYS A 17 -9.45 4.27 -23.13
CA LYS A 17 -7.99 4.03 -23.26
C LYS A 17 -7.16 4.89 -22.32
N GLU A 18 -7.76 5.81 -21.60
CA GLU A 18 -7.09 6.71 -20.65
C GLU A 18 -6.72 6.02 -19.35
N ILE A 19 -7.46 4.97 -18.98
CA ILE A 19 -7.22 4.21 -17.76
C ILE A 19 -6.81 2.77 -18.07
N LEU A 20 -6.05 2.17 -17.15
CA LEU A 20 -5.80 0.74 -17.12
C LEU A 20 -6.17 0.20 -15.73
N VAL A 21 -7.14 -0.70 -15.68
CA VAL A 21 -7.52 -1.35 -14.43
C VAL A 21 -6.46 -2.38 -14.06
N VAL A 22 -6.00 -2.34 -12.83
CA VAL A 22 -4.93 -3.20 -12.32
C VAL A 22 -5.39 -3.93 -11.06
N ASP A 23 -5.26 -5.23 -11.07
CA ASP A 23 -5.55 -6.11 -9.94
C ASP A 23 -4.25 -6.52 -9.23
N PRO A 24 -3.95 -6.00 -8.03
CA PRO A 24 -2.75 -6.34 -7.28
C PRO A 24 -2.89 -7.61 -6.43
N ARG A 25 -4.05 -8.25 -6.45
CA ARG A 25 -4.32 -9.47 -5.68
C ARG A 25 -3.52 -10.65 -6.24
N ARG A 26 -3.41 -11.71 -5.44
CA ARG A 26 -2.76 -12.96 -5.88
C ARG A 26 -3.48 -13.54 -7.11
N PRO A 27 -2.74 -14.23 -8.03
CA PRO A 27 -3.30 -14.75 -9.28
C PRO A 27 -4.57 -15.59 -9.08
N MET A 28 -4.63 -16.43 -8.05
CA MET A 28 -5.84 -17.22 -7.76
C MET A 28 -7.06 -16.37 -7.44
N LYS A 29 -6.87 -15.22 -6.76
CA LYS A 29 -7.98 -14.28 -6.50
C LYS A 29 -8.41 -13.56 -7.78
N TYR A 30 -7.46 -13.14 -8.61
CA TYR A 30 -7.74 -12.56 -9.92
C TYR A 30 -8.51 -13.53 -10.82
N LEU A 31 -8.07 -14.79 -10.91
CA LEU A 31 -8.72 -15.82 -11.72
C LEU A 31 -10.12 -16.23 -11.20
N SER A 32 -10.38 -16.06 -9.90
CA SER A 32 -11.70 -16.27 -9.32
C SER A 32 -12.70 -15.14 -9.59
N GLY A 33 -12.26 -14.10 -10.31
CA GLY A 33 -13.05 -12.97 -10.76
C GLY A 33 -12.31 -11.64 -10.61
N HIS A 34 -12.44 -10.78 -11.63
CA HIS A 34 -11.80 -9.48 -11.70
C HIS A 34 -12.67 -8.46 -12.44
N LEU A 35 -12.35 -7.18 -12.30
CA LEU A 35 -13.02 -6.10 -13.03
C LEU A 35 -12.73 -6.23 -14.54
N PRO A 36 -13.68 -5.83 -15.42
CA PRO A 36 -13.48 -5.87 -16.87
C PRO A 36 -12.20 -5.12 -17.27
N GLY A 37 -11.43 -5.73 -18.18
CA GLY A 37 -10.18 -5.16 -18.69
C GLY A 37 -9.00 -5.16 -17.70
N ALA A 38 -9.18 -5.62 -16.46
CA ALA A 38 -8.12 -5.61 -15.48
C ALA A 38 -6.97 -6.56 -15.87
N ILE A 39 -5.73 -6.05 -15.84
CA ILE A 39 -4.52 -6.87 -15.85
C ILE A 39 -4.15 -7.24 -14.40
N ASN A 40 -3.43 -8.36 -14.23
CA ASN A 40 -2.96 -8.74 -12.89
C ASN A 40 -1.49 -8.33 -12.72
N ILE A 41 -1.22 -7.50 -11.70
CA ILE A 41 0.12 -7.16 -11.22
C ILE A 41 0.20 -7.58 -9.74
N PRO A 42 0.47 -8.85 -9.45
CA PRO A 42 0.42 -9.35 -8.08
C PRO A 42 1.43 -8.65 -7.20
N MET A 43 0.98 -7.83 -6.25
CA MET A 43 1.82 -6.97 -5.43
C MET A 43 2.97 -7.73 -4.74
N TYR A 44 2.74 -8.97 -4.29
CA TYR A 44 3.77 -9.75 -3.62
C TYR A 44 5.01 -10.04 -4.48
N GLN A 45 4.88 -10.00 -5.83
CA GLN A 45 6.00 -10.20 -6.75
C GLN A 45 6.91 -8.97 -6.86
N ALA A 46 6.52 -7.85 -6.28
CA ALA A 46 7.40 -6.68 -6.15
C ALA A 46 8.49 -6.87 -5.08
N PHE A 47 8.47 -8.01 -4.36
CA PHE A 47 9.44 -8.32 -3.33
C PHE A 47 10.28 -9.54 -3.72
N GLY A 48 11.56 -9.49 -3.43
CA GLY A 48 12.50 -10.61 -3.60
C GLY A 48 12.28 -11.73 -2.60
N ALA A 49 13.00 -12.82 -2.77
CA ALA A 49 12.97 -13.96 -1.85
C ALA A 49 13.44 -13.61 -0.43
N ASP A 50 14.21 -12.55 -0.28
CA ASP A 50 14.67 -11.97 0.99
C ASP A 50 13.61 -11.06 1.65
N GLY A 51 12.43 -10.92 1.06
CA GLY A 51 11.35 -10.08 1.52
C GLY A 51 11.56 -8.58 1.30
N LYS A 52 12.63 -8.17 0.63
CA LYS A 52 12.91 -6.76 0.32
C LYS A 52 12.25 -6.35 -0.99
N LEU A 53 11.89 -5.08 -1.07
CA LEU A 53 11.41 -4.49 -2.31
C LEU A 53 12.47 -4.63 -3.41
N LEU A 54 12.05 -5.04 -4.60
CA LEU A 54 12.94 -5.12 -5.76
C LEU A 54 13.56 -3.75 -6.08
N ALA A 55 14.72 -3.77 -6.71
CA ALA A 55 15.36 -2.54 -7.20
C ALA A 55 14.45 -1.83 -8.23
N PRO A 56 14.51 -0.49 -8.32
CA PRO A 56 13.63 0.30 -9.19
C PRO A 56 13.57 -0.16 -10.65
N ALA A 57 14.71 -0.56 -11.22
CA ALA A 57 14.75 -1.10 -12.58
C ALA A 57 13.96 -2.41 -12.70
N ALA A 58 14.14 -3.34 -11.75
CA ALA A 58 13.41 -4.61 -11.74
C ALA A 58 11.90 -4.40 -11.50
N LEU A 59 11.52 -3.42 -10.68
CA LEU A 59 10.11 -3.02 -10.51
C LEU A 59 9.53 -2.46 -11.82
N ALA A 60 10.28 -1.62 -12.52
CA ALA A 60 9.86 -1.07 -13.81
C ALA A 60 9.67 -2.17 -14.86
N ASP A 61 10.60 -3.12 -14.94
CA ASP A 61 10.50 -4.29 -15.83
C ASP A 61 9.31 -5.18 -15.46
N PHE A 62 9.08 -5.44 -14.19
CA PHE A 62 7.93 -6.21 -13.70
C PHE A 62 6.60 -5.55 -14.05
N ILE A 63 6.46 -4.25 -13.78
CA ILE A 63 5.25 -3.48 -14.03
C ILE A 63 5.00 -3.33 -15.54
N GLY A 64 6.04 -2.95 -16.30
CA GLY A 64 5.98 -2.80 -17.75
C GLY A 64 5.73 -4.12 -18.46
N GLY A 65 6.35 -5.21 -17.99
CA GLY A 65 6.15 -6.57 -18.49
C GLY A 65 4.72 -7.06 -18.34
N ALA A 66 4.01 -6.62 -17.28
CA ALA A 66 2.59 -6.90 -17.07
C ALA A 66 1.65 -6.03 -17.94
N GLY A 67 2.16 -4.99 -18.61
CA GLY A 67 1.40 -4.15 -19.52
C GLY A 67 1.05 -2.75 -18.99
N LEU A 68 1.49 -2.35 -17.80
CA LEU A 68 1.30 -0.99 -17.30
C LEU A 68 2.51 -0.14 -17.71
N GLY A 69 2.31 0.76 -18.68
CA GLY A 69 3.31 1.72 -19.15
C GLY A 69 3.08 3.14 -18.63
N ASP A 70 3.73 4.10 -19.28
CA ASP A 70 3.74 5.51 -18.86
C ASP A 70 2.45 6.27 -19.22
N SER A 71 1.65 5.80 -20.17
CA SER A 71 0.56 6.57 -20.79
C SER A 71 -0.79 6.42 -20.12
N ALA A 72 -1.17 5.22 -19.66
CA ALA A 72 -2.47 4.98 -19.06
C ALA A 72 -2.46 5.26 -17.56
N THR A 73 -3.50 5.89 -17.03
CA THR A 73 -3.70 6.07 -15.60
C THR A 73 -4.03 4.74 -14.93
N PRO A 74 -3.22 4.25 -13.99
CA PRO A 74 -3.51 3.00 -13.28
C PRO A 74 -4.67 3.18 -12.30
N VAL A 75 -5.67 2.32 -12.42
CA VAL A 75 -6.80 2.24 -11.49
C VAL A 75 -6.69 0.93 -10.72
N LEU A 76 -6.28 1.01 -9.47
CA LEU A 76 -6.09 -0.14 -8.58
C LEU A 76 -7.38 -0.45 -7.82
N TYR A 77 -7.60 -1.72 -7.52
CA TYR A 77 -8.65 -2.17 -6.60
C TYR A 77 -8.15 -3.35 -5.76
N ASP A 78 -8.86 -3.72 -4.69
CA ASP A 78 -8.44 -4.82 -3.81
C ASP A 78 -9.64 -5.59 -3.26
N SER A 79 -9.37 -6.60 -2.45
CA SER A 79 -10.29 -7.24 -1.51
C SER A 79 -10.34 -6.47 -0.17
N PRO A 80 -11.21 -6.86 0.80
CA PRO A 80 -11.50 -6.07 2.01
C PRO A 80 -10.31 -5.66 2.91
N GLU A 81 -9.12 -6.13 2.64
CA GLU A 81 -7.93 -5.70 3.39
C GLU A 81 -7.25 -4.45 2.81
N GLY A 82 -7.41 -4.15 1.51
CA GLY A 82 -6.92 -2.94 0.85
C GLY A 82 -5.39 -2.79 0.77
N GLN A 83 -4.64 -3.70 1.36
CA GLN A 83 -3.19 -3.59 1.55
C GLN A 83 -2.40 -3.73 0.26
N ASN A 84 -2.88 -4.59 -0.68
CA ASN A 84 -2.19 -4.81 -1.94
C ASN A 84 -2.31 -3.57 -2.84
N ALA A 85 -3.51 -2.97 -2.94
CA ALA A 85 -3.71 -1.75 -3.71
C ALA A 85 -2.93 -0.58 -3.12
N ALA A 86 -2.93 -0.43 -1.79
CA ALA A 86 -2.17 0.61 -1.10
C ALA A 86 -0.66 0.45 -1.35
N MET A 87 -0.12 -0.78 -1.24
CA MET A 87 1.30 -1.03 -1.46
C MET A 87 1.71 -0.82 -2.92
N LEU A 88 0.94 -1.36 -3.88
CA LEU A 88 1.24 -1.12 -5.30
C LEU A 88 1.10 0.37 -5.66
N SER A 89 0.14 1.07 -5.08
CA SER A 89 0.01 2.53 -5.24
C SER A 89 1.24 3.28 -4.75
N TRP A 90 1.76 2.91 -3.57
CA TRP A 90 2.99 3.50 -3.05
C TRP A 90 4.20 3.17 -3.92
N ILE A 91 4.32 1.93 -4.41
CA ILE A 91 5.40 1.52 -5.34
C ILE A 91 5.35 2.38 -6.62
N LEU A 92 4.17 2.56 -7.21
CA LEU A 92 4.00 3.41 -8.39
C LEU A 92 4.36 4.87 -8.10
N GLU A 93 3.98 5.40 -6.93
CA GLU A 93 4.35 6.76 -6.50
C GLU A 93 5.85 6.87 -6.26
N TYR A 94 6.48 5.86 -5.65
CA TYR A 94 7.93 5.76 -5.47
C TYR A 94 8.68 5.77 -6.80
N LEU A 95 8.14 5.09 -7.81
CA LEU A 95 8.68 5.09 -9.18
C LEU A 95 8.27 6.32 -10.00
N GLY A 96 7.68 7.34 -9.38
CA GLY A 96 7.43 8.65 -9.99
C GLY A 96 6.04 8.87 -10.56
N ARG A 97 5.12 7.88 -10.52
CA ARG A 97 3.73 8.07 -10.98
C ARG A 97 2.97 8.96 -9.99
N ARG A 98 2.25 9.94 -10.53
CA ARG A 98 1.46 10.88 -9.70
C ARG A 98 -0.04 10.81 -9.98
N ASP A 99 -0.43 10.04 -10.96
CA ASP A 99 -1.79 9.87 -11.48
C ASP A 99 -2.47 8.57 -11.02
N VAL A 100 -1.95 7.92 -9.97
CA VAL A 100 -2.50 6.67 -9.45
C VAL A 100 -3.89 6.89 -8.87
N VAL A 101 -4.81 6.02 -9.24
CA VAL A 101 -6.20 6.00 -8.75
C VAL A 101 -6.46 4.69 -8.02
N ILE A 102 -7.20 4.74 -6.93
CA ILE A 102 -7.64 3.55 -6.19
C ILE A 102 -9.17 3.59 -6.11
N LEU A 103 -9.82 2.49 -6.45
CA LEU A 103 -11.23 2.29 -6.19
C LEU A 103 -11.47 2.27 -4.68
N ASP A 104 -12.18 3.28 -4.14
CA ASP A 104 -12.54 3.36 -2.72
C ASP A 104 -13.71 2.43 -2.38
N SER A 105 -13.52 1.19 -2.75
CA SER A 105 -14.41 0.06 -2.49
C SER A 105 -13.65 -1.22 -2.75
N TYR A 106 -14.29 -2.37 -2.58
CA TYR A 106 -13.68 -3.69 -2.76
C TYR A 106 -14.27 -4.42 -3.96
N TYR A 107 -13.53 -5.41 -4.48
CA TYR A 107 -13.99 -6.30 -5.53
C TYR A 107 -15.34 -6.96 -5.16
N GLU A 108 -15.46 -7.41 -3.92
CA GLU A 108 -16.68 -8.08 -3.42
C GLU A 108 -17.89 -7.14 -3.46
N ASN A 109 -17.71 -5.85 -3.18
CA ASN A 109 -18.78 -4.85 -3.29
C ASN A 109 -19.14 -4.54 -4.76
N TRP A 110 -18.14 -4.50 -5.63
CA TRP A 110 -18.35 -4.36 -7.07
C TRP A 110 -19.28 -5.47 -7.58
N GLN A 111 -18.96 -6.72 -7.22
CA GLN A 111 -19.76 -7.90 -7.57
C GLN A 111 -21.15 -7.88 -6.92
N ALA A 112 -21.24 -7.57 -5.62
CA ALA A 112 -22.52 -7.51 -4.88
C ALA A 112 -23.49 -6.45 -5.42
N ARG A 113 -22.96 -5.38 -6.03
CA ARG A 113 -23.76 -4.35 -6.72
C ARG A 113 -24.19 -4.76 -8.12
N GLY A 114 -23.99 -6.01 -8.53
CA GLY A 114 -24.35 -6.54 -9.85
C GLY A 114 -23.53 -5.96 -11.00
N LYS A 115 -22.40 -5.33 -10.72
CA LYS A 115 -21.49 -4.83 -11.76
C LYS A 115 -20.78 -5.99 -12.44
N GLU A 116 -20.44 -5.78 -13.72
CA GLU A 116 -19.80 -6.81 -14.53
C GLU A 116 -18.47 -7.27 -13.95
N VAL A 117 -18.25 -8.60 -13.92
CA VAL A 117 -17.01 -9.25 -13.59
C VAL A 117 -16.55 -10.18 -14.71
N ARG A 118 -15.26 -10.40 -14.81
CA ARG A 118 -14.65 -11.30 -15.79
C ARG A 118 -13.86 -12.39 -15.08
N TYR A 119 -13.73 -13.53 -15.75
CA TYR A 119 -12.99 -14.71 -15.24
C TYR A 119 -11.88 -15.12 -16.21
N ARG A 120 -11.95 -14.66 -17.46
CA ARG A 120 -10.92 -14.91 -18.46
C ARG A 120 -9.80 -13.87 -18.27
N PRO A 121 -8.56 -14.29 -17.96
CA PRO A 121 -7.49 -13.38 -17.70
C PRO A 121 -7.18 -12.49 -18.92
N VAL A 122 -6.86 -11.24 -18.64
CA VAL A 122 -6.33 -10.29 -19.63
C VAL A 122 -4.81 -10.41 -19.60
N VAL A 123 -4.23 -10.74 -20.75
CA VAL A 123 -2.78 -10.71 -20.92
C VAL A 123 -2.39 -9.30 -21.32
N GLY A 124 -1.69 -8.60 -20.44
CA GLY A 124 -1.16 -7.28 -20.76
C GLY A 124 -0.13 -7.35 -21.88
N ILE A 125 -0.09 -6.34 -22.72
CA ILE A 125 0.93 -6.21 -23.76
C ILE A 125 2.15 -5.56 -23.11
N PRO A 126 3.31 -6.24 -23.03
CA PRO A 126 4.51 -5.66 -22.46
C PRO A 126 4.81 -4.28 -23.04
N THR A 127 5.04 -3.34 -22.20
CA THR A 127 5.28 -1.95 -22.56
C THR A 127 6.36 -1.34 -21.66
N LYS A 128 6.91 -0.20 -22.07
CA LYS A 128 7.91 0.48 -21.27
C LYS A 128 7.25 1.19 -20.10
N PHE A 129 7.76 0.92 -18.89
CA PHE A 129 7.50 1.72 -17.70
C PHE A 129 8.80 2.45 -17.32
N THR A 130 8.76 3.77 -17.20
CA THR A 130 9.94 4.58 -16.90
C THR A 130 9.95 4.96 -15.43
N ALA A 131 10.90 4.40 -14.67
CA ALA A 131 11.05 4.71 -13.25
C ALA A 131 11.77 6.05 -13.04
N HIS A 132 11.18 6.90 -12.19
CA HIS A 132 11.77 8.13 -11.68
C HIS A 132 11.64 8.13 -10.15
N GLU A 133 12.66 7.64 -9.46
CA GLU A 133 12.60 7.42 -8.02
C GLU A 133 12.27 8.68 -7.21
N SER A 134 11.26 8.60 -6.36
CA SER A 134 10.87 9.63 -5.42
C SER A 134 11.32 9.25 -4.01
N LEU A 135 12.58 9.53 -3.68
CA LEU A 135 13.15 9.21 -2.37
C LEU A 135 12.47 9.97 -1.23
N ALA A 136 11.81 11.09 -1.52
CA ALA A 136 11.10 11.90 -0.53
C ALA A 136 9.94 11.19 0.19
N ILE A 137 9.43 10.08 -0.36
CA ILE A 137 8.33 9.31 0.24
C ILE A 137 8.78 8.00 0.88
N ARG A 138 10.08 7.67 0.80
CA ARG A 138 10.68 6.47 1.38
C ARG A 138 11.56 6.85 2.56
N ALA A 139 11.46 6.12 3.66
CA ALA A 139 12.41 6.20 4.77
C ALA A 139 13.34 4.99 4.73
N THR A 140 14.62 5.21 4.96
CA THR A 140 15.64 4.15 5.04
C THR A 140 15.81 3.67 6.47
N LEU A 141 16.38 2.46 6.65
CA LEU A 141 16.74 1.94 7.96
C LEU A 141 17.66 2.91 8.73
N ALA A 142 18.61 3.52 8.05
CA ALA A 142 19.55 4.47 8.68
C ALA A 142 18.82 5.69 9.25
N GLU A 143 17.90 6.29 8.49
CA GLU A 143 17.10 7.43 8.94
C GLU A 143 16.21 7.06 10.14
N VAL A 144 15.58 5.87 10.10
CA VAL A 144 14.74 5.39 11.22
C VAL A 144 15.57 5.15 12.47
N ARG A 145 16.74 4.51 12.33
CA ARG A 145 17.67 4.24 13.45
C ARG A 145 18.19 5.53 14.08
N ASP A 146 18.57 6.49 13.25
CA ASP A 146 19.20 7.74 13.70
C ASP A 146 18.19 8.75 14.23
N GLY A 147 16.89 8.40 14.23
CA GLY A 147 15.84 9.19 14.86
C GLY A 147 15.55 10.52 14.16
N ALA A 148 15.43 10.54 12.83
CA ALA A 148 15.35 11.71 11.94
C ALA A 148 14.23 12.73 12.23
N GLY A 149 13.84 12.93 13.49
CA GLY A 149 12.84 13.92 13.92
C GLY A 149 11.40 13.59 13.54
N ALA A 150 11.16 12.45 12.91
CA ALA A 150 9.84 12.00 12.49
C ALA A 150 9.17 11.14 13.57
N LYS A 151 7.84 11.22 13.64
CA LYS A 151 7.03 10.30 14.45
C LYS A 151 6.97 8.93 13.78
N LEU A 152 7.36 7.87 14.50
CA LEU A 152 7.25 6.49 14.01
C LEU A 152 5.86 5.94 14.35
N VAL A 153 5.16 5.39 13.36
CA VAL A 153 3.86 4.75 13.55
C VAL A 153 3.93 3.30 13.09
N ASP A 154 3.72 2.39 14.05
CA ASP A 154 3.61 0.95 13.82
C ASP A 154 2.18 0.57 13.47
N PHE A 155 1.97 0.04 12.28
CA PHE A 155 0.66 -0.39 11.80
C PHE A 155 0.41 -1.89 12.00
N ARG A 156 1.18 -2.58 12.84
CA ARG A 156 0.94 -3.98 13.21
C ARG A 156 -0.21 -4.10 14.21
N SER A 157 -0.57 -5.32 14.57
CA SER A 157 -1.52 -5.55 15.66
C SER A 157 -0.93 -5.13 17.03
N HIS A 158 -1.79 -4.93 18.00
CA HIS A 158 -1.35 -4.53 19.35
C HIS A 158 -0.46 -5.60 19.99
N GLU A 159 -0.75 -6.87 19.78
CA GLU A 159 0.02 -8.00 20.31
C GLU A 159 1.42 -8.11 19.67
N GLU A 160 1.54 -7.72 18.38
CA GLU A 160 2.84 -7.62 17.72
C GLU A 160 3.65 -6.45 18.28
N PHE A 161 3.00 -5.31 18.52
CA PHE A 161 3.62 -4.10 19.04
C PHE A 161 4.09 -4.27 20.49
N SER A 162 3.26 -4.82 21.37
CA SER A 162 3.58 -5.05 22.79
C SER A 162 4.62 -6.17 23.00
N GLY A 163 4.88 -6.97 21.96
CA GLY A 163 5.75 -8.14 22.04
C GLY A 163 5.12 -9.38 22.65
N GLU A 164 3.79 -9.38 22.86
CA GLU A 164 3.04 -10.58 23.26
C GLU A 164 3.07 -11.64 22.15
N ARG A 165 3.21 -11.21 20.90
CA ARG A 165 3.27 -12.06 19.71
C ARG A 165 4.42 -11.66 18.81
N ALA A 166 5.41 -12.52 18.67
CA ALA A 166 6.44 -12.42 17.64
C ALA A 166 6.03 -13.21 16.38
N ILE A 167 6.49 -12.76 15.21
CA ILE A 167 6.25 -13.46 13.93
C ILE A 167 7.59 -13.91 13.35
N GLY A 168 7.74 -15.21 13.17
CA GLY A 168 9.01 -15.79 12.70
C GLY A 168 10.13 -15.52 13.69
N ASP A 169 11.27 -15.06 13.16
CA ASP A 169 12.47 -14.75 13.94
C ASP A 169 12.55 -13.27 14.38
N ASP A 170 11.46 -12.50 14.22
CA ASP A 170 11.43 -11.10 14.66
C ASP A 170 11.60 -11.01 16.19
N ALA A 171 12.36 -10.06 16.68
CA ALA A 171 12.41 -9.77 18.11
C ALA A 171 11.02 -9.33 18.63
N PRO A 172 10.60 -9.72 19.85
CA PRO A 172 9.34 -9.26 20.41
C PRO A 172 9.39 -7.77 20.77
N GLY A 173 8.34 -7.01 20.40
CA GLY A 173 8.22 -5.58 20.65
C GLY A 173 8.17 -4.75 19.39
N HIS A 174 8.63 -3.49 19.47
CA HIS A 174 8.53 -2.49 18.40
C HIS A 174 9.81 -1.64 18.27
N ILE A 175 9.89 -0.82 17.23
CA ILE A 175 10.99 0.15 17.05
C ILE A 175 10.89 1.20 18.18
N PRO A 176 11.95 1.48 18.92
CA PRO A 176 11.92 2.40 20.06
C PRO A 176 11.31 3.76 19.72
N GLY A 177 10.41 4.24 20.60
CA GLY A 177 9.73 5.52 20.43
C GLY A 177 8.58 5.52 19.42
N ALA A 178 8.22 4.39 18.83
CA ALA A 178 7.06 4.28 17.95
C ALA A 178 5.74 4.29 18.73
N VAL A 179 4.69 4.79 18.09
CA VAL A 179 3.31 4.63 18.56
C VAL A 179 2.58 3.60 17.71
N ASN A 180 1.57 2.93 18.29
CA ASN A 180 0.81 1.91 17.57
C ASN A 180 -0.55 2.43 17.11
N ILE A 181 -0.86 2.21 15.84
CA ILE A 181 -2.21 2.33 15.28
C ILE A 181 -2.47 1.08 14.46
N VAL A 182 -3.42 0.26 14.87
CA VAL A 182 -3.72 -0.98 14.15
C VAL A 182 -4.30 -0.65 12.78
N TRP A 183 -3.70 -1.17 11.72
CA TRP A 183 -4.09 -0.86 10.33
C TRP A 183 -5.58 -1.08 10.05
N ARG A 184 -6.21 -2.05 10.74
CA ARG A 184 -7.65 -2.33 10.59
C ARG A 184 -8.53 -1.17 11.02
N ASP A 185 -8.08 -0.35 11.95
CA ASP A 185 -8.85 0.80 12.44
C ASP A 185 -8.91 1.93 11.41
N LEU A 186 -7.97 1.94 10.44
CA LEU A 186 -7.94 2.85 9.31
C LEU A 186 -8.87 2.44 8.17
N ALA A 187 -9.30 1.18 8.14
CA ALA A 187 -10.18 0.66 7.11
C ALA A 187 -11.66 0.85 7.49
N SER A 188 -12.54 0.80 6.50
CA SER A 188 -14.00 0.85 6.70
C SER A 188 -14.71 -0.25 5.91
N PRO A 189 -14.35 -1.53 6.12
CA PRO A 189 -15.05 -2.62 5.47
C PRO A 189 -16.50 -2.72 6.01
N PRO A 190 -17.46 -3.16 5.18
CA PRO A 190 -17.23 -3.64 3.82
C PRO A 190 -17.28 -2.56 2.74
N GLU A 191 -17.58 -1.29 3.06
CA GLU A 191 -17.96 -0.29 2.04
C GLU A 191 -16.75 0.37 1.38
N ARG A 192 -15.73 0.72 2.15
CA ARG A 192 -14.61 1.56 1.68
C ARG A 192 -13.26 1.00 2.13
N ILE A 193 -12.21 1.33 1.34
CA ILE A 193 -10.83 1.00 1.69
C ILE A 193 -10.39 1.76 2.94
N LEU A 194 -10.69 3.05 3.02
CA LEU A 194 -10.37 3.89 4.16
C LEU A 194 -11.61 4.36 4.91
N ALA A 195 -11.47 4.47 6.21
CA ALA A 195 -12.44 5.14 7.06
C ALA A 195 -12.57 6.63 6.66
N PRO A 196 -13.65 7.32 7.05
CA PRO A 196 -13.79 8.76 6.85
C PRO A 196 -12.57 9.54 7.38
N ALA A 197 -12.20 10.61 6.69
CA ALA A 197 -11.00 11.40 7.00
C ALA A 197 -11.00 11.93 8.45
N GLU A 198 -12.16 12.27 8.98
CA GLU A 198 -12.33 12.74 10.37
C GLU A 198 -11.98 11.64 11.37
N LYS A 199 -12.44 10.40 11.13
CA LYS A 199 -12.11 9.25 11.98
C LYS A 199 -10.60 8.97 11.94
N ILE A 200 -10.01 8.99 10.75
CA ILE A 200 -8.56 8.82 10.58
C ILE A 200 -7.79 9.90 11.34
N ALA A 201 -8.18 11.17 11.19
CA ALA A 201 -7.55 12.28 11.90
C ALA A 201 -7.65 12.13 13.43
N MET A 202 -8.79 11.66 13.94
CA MET A 202 -8.97 11.38 15.37
C MET A 202 -8.05 10.26 15.86
N LEU A 203 -7.87 9.17 15.09
CA LEU A 203 -6.95 8.09 15.44
C LEU A 203 -5.51 8.59 15.55
N PHE A 204 -5.06 9.37 14.58
CA PHE A 204 -3.71 9.95 14.62
C PHE A 204 -3.54 10.93 15.78
N ALA A 205 -4.54 11.79 16.03
CA ALA A 205 -4.50 12.72 17.15
C ALA A 205 -4.45 12.01 18.51
N ALA A 206 -5.22 10.93 18.68
CA ALA A 206 -5.21 10.10 19.89
C ALA A 206 -3.84 9.42 20.11
N ALA A 207 -3.12 9.09 19.04
CA ALA A 207 -1.75 8.58 19.07
C ALA A 207 -0.68 9.69 19.23
N GLY A 208 -1.08 10.95 19.45
CA GLY A 208 -0.16 12.08 19.63
C GLY A 208 0.47 12.61 18.34
N ILE A 209 -0.08 12.24 17.18
CA ILE A 209 0.35 12.74 15.87
C ILE A 209 -0.43 14.01 15.54
N LYS A 210 0.28 15.10 15.29
CA LYS A 210 -0.30 16.43 15.03
C LYS A 210 -0.06 16.86 13.58
N ARG A 211 -0.90 17.75 13.07
CA ARG A 211 -0.64 18.40 11.78
C ARG A 211 0.72 19.10 11.81
N GLY A 212 1.50 18.90 10.76
CA GLY A 212 2.88 19.41 10.66
C GLY A 212 3.94 18.42 11.14
N ASP A 213 3.58 17.33 11.83
CA ASP A 213 4.52 16.27 12.12
C ASP A 213 4.93 15.56 10.84
N GLN A 214 6.21 15.24 10.73
CA GLN A 214 6.68 14.26 9.78
C GLN A 214 6.46 12.86 10.35
N VAL A 215 5.88 11.98 9.57
CA VAL A 215 5.50 10.64 10.01
C VAL A 215 6.18 9.59 9.17
N VAL A 216 6.77 8.60 9.81
CA VAL A 216 7.27 7.39 9.15
C VAL A 216 6.38 6.22 9.52
N ALA A 217 5.70 5.68 8.51
CA ALA A 217 4.85 4.50 8.63
C ALA A 217 5.68 3.23 8.48
N TYR A 218 5.51 2.27 9.38
CA TYR A 218 6.07 0.93 9.22
C TYR A 218 5.10 -0.15 9.72
N CYS A 219 5.35 -1.39 9.35
CA CYS A 219 4.66 -2.55 9.91
C CYS A 219 5.64 -3.71 10.09
N ARG A 220 5.34 -4.92 9.64
CA ARG A 220 6.32 -6.00 9.58
C ARG A 220 7.17 -5.96 8.30
N SER A 221 6.53 -5.76 7.13
CA SER A 221 7.16 -5.91 5.81
C SER A 221 6.55 -5.02 4.70
N GLY A 222 5.93 -3.89 5.06
CA GLY A 222 5.45 -2.85 4.14
C GLY A 222 3.94 -2.75 3.93
N PRO A 223 3.18 -3.79 3.52
CA PRO A 223 1.80 -3.61 3.00
C PRO A 223 0.79 -2.99 3.97
N ARG A 224 0.79 -3.37 5.25
CA ARG A 224 -0.08 -2.75 6.27
C ARG A 224 0.26 -1.27 6.49
N ALA A 225 1.56 -0.98 6.47
CA ALA A 225 2.05 0.40 6.60
C ALA A 225 1.78 1.23 5.34
N ALA A 226 1.71 0.62 4.16
CA ALA A 226 1.31 1.33 2.94
C ALA A 226 -0.15 1.81 3.01
N LEU A 227 -1.05 1.03 3.64
CA LEU A 227 -2.40 1.51 3.94
C LEU A 227 -2.37 2.66 4.95
N GLY A 228 -1.51 2.58 5.97
CA GLY A 228 -1.26 3.67 6.92
C GLY A 228 -0.71 4.92 6.24
N TYR A 229 0.24 4.77 5.33
CA TYR A 229 0.77 5.86 4.50
C TYR A 229 -0.35 6.51 3.66
N LEU A 230 -1.17 5.71 2.98
CA LEU A 230 -2.30 6.21 2.21
C LEU A 230 -3.26 7.02 3.10
N ALA A 231 -3.60 6.51 4.30
CA ALA A 231 -4.46 7.18 5.26
C ALA A 231 -3.86 8.50 5.75
N LEU A 232 -2.57 8.51 6.11
CA LEU A 232 -1.84 9.71 6.50
C LEU A 232 -1.89 10.78 5.40
N LYS A 233 -1.58 10.40 4.16
CA LYS A 233 -1.60 11.32 3.02
C LYS A 233 -3.00 11.86 2.73
N GLN A 234 -4.04 11.02 2.83
CA GLN A 234 -5.45 11.46 2.66
C GLN A 234 -5.89 12.43 3.77
N ALA A 235 -5.36 12.26 4.99
CA ALA A 235 -5.60 13.17 6.11
C ALA A 235 -4.71 14.42 6.09
N GLY A 236 -3.83 14.59 5.09
CA GLY A 236 -3.00 15.77 4.88
C GLY A 236 -1.72 15.82 5.71
N PHE A 237 -1.24 14.66 6.18
CA PHE A 237 0.05 14.56 6.88
C PHE A 237 1.24 14.45 5.90
N ASP A 238 2.40 14.92 6.33
CA ASP A 238 3.66 14.62 5.67
C ASP A 238 4.15 13.23 6.11
N ALA A 239 4.06 12.26 5.19
CA ALA A 239 4.31 10.87 5.51
C ALA A 239 5.31 10.24 4.55
N ARG A 240 6.15 9.37 5.12
CA ARG A 240 7.07 8.47 4.40
C ARG A 240 6.80 7.02 4.81
N LEU A 241 7.14 6.07 3.95
CA LEU A 241 7.05 4.65 4.25
C LEU A 241 8.45 4.08 4.46
N PHE A 242 8.67 3.40 5.57
CA PHE A 242 9.79 2.50 5.78
C PHE A 242 9.37 1.10 5.31
N ASP A 243 9.63 0.79 4.06
CA ASP A 243 9.17 -0.46 3.40
C ASP A 243 9.83 -1.72 3.95
N GLY A 244 11.11 -1.67 4.35
CA GLY A 244 11.80 -2.77 5.03
C GLY A 244 11.23 -3.08 6.40
N SER A 245 10.63 -2.07 7.04
CA SER A 245 9.80 -2.22 8.23
C SER A 245 10.49 -2.95 9.40
N TYR A 246 9.71 -3.57 10.28
CA TYR A 246 10.21 -4.23 11.48
C TYR A 246 11.09 -5.45 11.18
N ALA A 247 10.82 -6.17 10.10
CA ALA A 247 11.66 -7.29 9.69
C ALA A 247 13.08 -6.86 9.31
N GLU A 248 13.24 -5.71 8.63
CA GLU A 248 14.57 -5.15 8.34
C GLU A 248 15.24 -4.64 9.61
N TRP A 249 14.48 -3.99 10.51
CA TRP A 249 15.00 -3.52 11.80
C TRP A 249 15.59 -4.66 12.63
N THR A 250 14.81 -5.71 12.88
CA THR A 250 15.24 -6.87 13.69
C THR A 250 16.29 -7.70 12.98
N GLY A 251 16.17 -7.87 11.65
CA GLY A 251 17.15 -8.59 10.84
C GLY A 251 18.55 -7.95 10.84
N ASN A 252 18.66 -6.66 11.18
CA ASN A 252 19.93 -5.98 11.40
C ASN A 252 20.39 -5.96 12.88
N GLY A 253 19.73 -6.73 13.75
CA GLY A 253 20.10 -6.87 15.16
C GLY A 253 19.84 -5.62 16.01
N LEU A 254 18.96 -4.71 15.55
CA LEU A 254 18.62 -3.51 16.28
C LEU A 254 17.65 -3.80 17.43
N ALA A 255 17.81 -3.05 18.54
CA ALA A 255 17.05 -3.27 19.76
C ALA A 255 15.57 -2.95 19.57
N ALA A 256 14.71 -3.76 20.20
CA ALA A 256 13.28 -3.52 20.29
C ALA A 256 12.90 -2.97 21.66
N GLU A 257 11.85 -2.15 21.71
CA GLU A 257 11.14 -1.71 22.92
C GLU A 257 9.90 -2.56 23.11
N LYS A 258 9.44 -2.75 24.36
CA LYS A 258 8.21 -3.49 24.72
C LYS A 258 7.22 -2.58 25.42
#